data_0323e5fdcaab7b1fc0094f0519744818
#
_entry.id   0323e5fdcaab7b1fc0094f0519744818
#
_cell.length_a   1.000
_cell.length_b   1.000
_cell.length_c   1.000
_cell.angle_alpha   90.00
_cell.angle_beta   90.00
_cell.angle_gamma   90.00
#
_symmetry.space_group_name_H-M   'P 1'
#
loop_
_entity.id
_entity.type
_entity.pdbx_description
1 polymer ?
#
loop_
_entity_poly.entity_id
_entity_poly.type
_entity_poly.pdbx_seq_one_letter_code
_entity_poly.pdbx_strand_id
1 'polypeptide(L)'
;MLETLISESKALERAIAGDELSFQDGIEIMEYDNIHLLGAVADISRQKLVGDQVTFTSSSYLNYTNVCAASCQICAFYRKENDNDSYTLTPEQIEKRASAAKSMGATEVHIVGGFHPKLSLDYYESMMKIIK
;
A
#
# COMPACT_ATOMS: atom_id res chain seq x y z
N MET A 1 9.63 15.00 -31.77
CA MET A 1 8.17 14.97 -31.44
C MET A 1 7.94 14.91 -29.91
N LEU A 2 8.49 13.95 -29.17
CA LEU A 2 8.35 13.92 -27.69
C LEU A 2 9.00 15.15 -27.05
N GLU A 3 10.22 15.50 -27.42
CA GLU A 3 10.94 16.67 -26.94
C GLU A 3 10.18 17.99 -27.17
N THR A 4 9.53 18.12 -28.33
CA THR A 4 8.74 19.30 -28.67
C THR A 4 7.50 19.45 -27.79
N LEU A 5 6.84 18.32 -27.45
CA LEU A 5 5.68 18.31 -26.55
C LEU A 5 6.07 18.59 -25.09
N ILE A 6 7.25 18.13 -24.67
CA ILE A 6 7.76 18.36 -23.33
C ILE A 6 8.13 19.83 -23.13
N SER A 7 8.69 20.50 -24.17
CA SER A 7 9.09 21.91 -24.09
C SER A 7 7.91 22.88 -23.98
N GLU A 8 6.68 22.42 -24.09
CA GLU A 8 5.46 23.21 -23.84
C GLU A 8 5.16 23.38 -22.35
N SER A 9 5.78 22.57 -21.46
CA SER A 9 5.59 22.63 -20.01
C SER A 9 6.92 22.64 -19.27
N LYS A 10 7.18 23.71 -18.55
CA LYS A 10 8.39 23.82 -17.70
C LYS A 10 8.40 22.79 -16.57
N ALA A 11 7.25 22.41 -16.05
CA ALA A 11 7.13 21.38 -15.02
C ALA A 11 7.58 20.02 -15.55
N LEU A 12 7.20 19.66 -16.79
CA LEU A 12 7.63 18.41 -17.42
C LEU A 12 9.12 18.41 -17.78
N GLU A 13 9.66 19.55 -18.24
CA GLU A 13 11.11 19.70 -18.48
C GLU A 13 11.90 19.46 -17.20
N ARG A 14 11.49 20.08 -16.09
CA ARG A 14 12.12 19.92 -14.78
C ARG A 14 12.01 18.48 -14.27
N ALA A 15 10.84 17.85 -14.41
CA ALA A 15 10.64 16.46 -14.02
C ALA A 15 11.62 15.53 -14.76
N ILE A 16 11.81 15.72 -16.07
CA ILE A 16 12.77 14.93 -16.86
C ILE A 16 14.21 15.27 -16.47
N ALA A 17 14.53 16.51 -16.17
CA ALA A 17 15.86 16.88 -15.71
C ALA A 17 16.22 16.20 -14.37
N GLY A 18 15.23 15.86 -13.58
CA GLY A 18 15.37 15.31 -12.22
C GLY A 18 15.47 16.42 -11.16
N ASP A 19 15.01 17.61 -11.51
CA ASP A 19 14.94 18.73 -10.58
C ASP A 19 13.84 18.52 -9.55
N GLU A 20 14.01 19.14 -8.38
CA GLU A 20 12.94 19.21 -7.37
C GLU A 20 11.77 20.05 -7.92
N LEU A 21 10.58 19.46 -7.92
CA LEU A 21 9.37 20.14 -8.39
C LEU A 21 8.81 21.04 -7.29
N SER A 22 8.45 22.27 -7.67
CA SER A 22 7.73 23.18 -6.79
C SER A 22 6.26 22.78 -6.65
N PHE A 23 5.57 23.36 -5.67
CA PHE A 23 4.12 23.19 -5.52
C PHE A 23 3.36 23.59 -6.81
N GLN A 24 3.79 24.66 -7.48
CA GLN A 24 3.15 25.11 -8.71
C GLN A 24 3.39 24.16 -9.88
N ASP A 25 4.59 23.56 -9.99
CA ASP A 25 4.87 22.49 -10.97
C ASP A 25 3.94 21.29 -10.72
N GLY A 26 3.71 20.94 -9.45
CA GLY A 26 2.77 19.87 -9.09
C GLY A 26 1.34 20.15 -9.53
N ILE A 27 0.85 21.37 -9.37
CA ILE A 27 -0.48 21.77 -9.84
C ILE A 27 -0.54 21.70 -11.37
N GLU A 28 0.45 22.23 -12.08
CA GLU A 28 0.52 22.17 -13.54
C GLU A 28 0.46 20.71 -14.06
N ILE A 29 1.21 19.81 -13.43
CA ILE A 29 1.20 18.37 -13.77
C ILE A 29 -0.17 17.74 -13.51
N MET A 30 -0.83 18.06 -12.41
CA MET A 30 -2.16 17.53 -12.07
C MET A 30 -3.26 18.01 -13.02
N GLU A 31 -3.12 19.19 -13.59
CA GLU A 31 -4.05 19.81 -14.54
C GLU A 31 -3.73 19.49 -16.01
N TYR A 32 -2.62 18.75 -16.26
CA TYR A 32 -2.15 18.50 -17.61
C TYR A 32 -3.01 17.43 -18.32
N ASP A 33 -3.64 17.81 -19.44
CA ASP A 33 -4.65 16.96 -20.12
C ASP A 33 -4.06 15.72 -20.82
N ASN A 34 -2.81 15.77 -21.25
CA ASN A 34 -2.21 14.65 -21.99
C ASN A 34 -1.58 13.61 -21.06
N ILE A 35 -2.41 12.66 -20.59
CA ILE A 35 -1.98 11.58 -19.69
C ILE A 35 -0.91 10.67 -20.31
N HIS A 36 -0.88 10.51 -21.63
CA HIS A 36 0.14 9.69 -22.30
C HIS A 36 1.51 10.35 -22.24
N LEU A 37 1.56 11.67 -22.36
CA LEU A 37 2.79 12.43 -22.21
C LEU A 37 3.26 12.41 -20.76
N LEU A 38 2.37 12.59 -19.78
CA LEU A 38 2.70 12.42 -18.36
C LEU A 38 3.28 11.04 -18.07
N GLY A 39 2.67 9.99 -18.61
CA GLY A 39 3.18 8.62 -18.48
C GLY A 39 4.57 8.43 -19.06
N ALA A 40 4.83 9.01 -20.24
CA ALA A 40 6.15 8.95 -20.87
C ALA A 40 7.22 9.69 -20.04
N VAL A 41 6.90 10.87 -19.50
CA VAL A 41 7.79 11.63 -18.63
C VAL A 41 8.07 10.88 -17.32
N ALA A 42 7.04 10.31 -16.70
CA ALA A 42 7.18 9.51 -15.49
C ALA A 42 8.06 8.27 -15.73
N ASP A 43 7.90 7.59 -16.87
CA ASP A 43 8.70 6.43 -17.22
C ASP A 43 10.17 6.79 -17.46
N ILE A 44 10.46 7.89 -18.16
CA ILE A 44 11.83 8.40 -18.34
C ILE A 44 12.47 8.69 -16.97
N SER A 45 11.74 9.35 -16.08
CA SER A 45 12.23 9.66 -14.72
C SER A 45 12.48 8.40 -13.92
N ARG A 46 11.57 7.42 -13.98
CA ARG A 46 11.74 6.09 -13.39
C ARG A 46 12.99 5.37 -13.91
N GLN A 47 13.17 5.34 -15.23
CA GLN A 47 14.33 4.69 -15.85
C GLN A 47 15.66 5.29 -15.39
N LYS A 48 15.73 6.61 -15.24
CA LYS A 48 16.92 7.28 -14.71
C LYS A 48 17.25 6.88 -13.26
N LEU A 49 16.23 6.61 -12.44
CA LEU A 49 16.40 6.27 -11.02
C LEU A 49 16.69 4.79 -10.78
N VAL A 50 16.00 3.88 -11.48
CA VAL A 50 16.02 2.44 -11.17
C VAL A 50 16.30 1.55 -12.39
N GLY A 51 16.53 2.11 -13.56
CA GLY A 51 16.74 1.36 -14.80
C GLY A 51 15.50 0.55 -15.20
N ASP A 52 15.70 -0.58 -15.84
CA ASP A 52 14.62 -1.48 -16.32
C ASP A 52 14.22 -2.53 -15.29
N GLN A 53 14.70 -2.41 -14.05
CA GLN A 53 14.37 -3.35 -12.99
C GLN A 53 12.94 -3.14 -12.50
N VAL A 54 12.15 -4.21 -12.51
CA VAL A 54 10.79 -4.25 -11.93
C VAL A 54 10.79 -5.24 -10.78
N THR A 55 10.29 -4.81 -9.65
CA THR A 55 10.09 -5.66 -8.46
C THR A 55 8.60 -5.83 -8.21
N PHE A 56 8.23 -6.94 -7.61
CA PHE A 56 6.86 -7.20 -7.18
C PHE A 56 6.85 -7.92 -5.84
N THR A 57 5.75 -7.78 -5.12
CA THR A 57 5.50 -8.49 -3.87
C THR A 57 4.24 -9.34 -4.02
N SER A 58 4.33 -10.61 -3.65
CA SER A 58 3.18 -11.48 -3.52
C SER A 58 2.70 -11.46 -2.08
N SER A 59 1.75 -10.58 -1.79
CA SER A 59 1.26 -10.34 -0.41
C SER A 59 0.02 -11.14 -0.11
N SER A 60 -0.06 -11.71 1.09
CA SER A 60 -1.29 -12.26 1.66
C SER A 60 -1.73 -11.41 2.85
N TYR A 61 -3.02 -11.06 2.89
CA TYR A 61 -3.58 -10.30 4.00
C TYR A 61 -4.00 -11.21 5.15
N LEU A 62 -3.58 -10.86 6.37
CA LEU A 62 -4.01 -11.49 7.60
C LEU A 62 -4.71 -10.44 8.47
N ASN A 63 -6.03 -10.41 8.38
CA ASN A 63 -6.87 -9.58 9.22
C ASN A 63 -7.14 -10.33 10.52
N TYR A 64 -6.39 -10.02 11.60
CA TYR A 64 -6.46 -10.77 12.85
C TYR A 64 -7.71 -10.47 13.69
N THR A 65 -8.33 -9.29 13.51
CA THR A 65 -9.59 -8.90 14.16
C THR A 65 -10.29 -7.78 13.40
N ASN A 66 -11.61 -7.77 13.43
CA ASN A 66 -12.41 -6.61 13.00
C ASN A 66 -12.93 -5.79 14.19
N VAL A 67 -12.70 -6.23 15.42
CA VAL A 67 -13.06 -5.46 16.61
C VAL A 67 -12.15 -4.23 16.72
N CYS A 68 -12.75 -3.01 16.78
CA CYS A 68 -12.00 -1.77 16.75
C CYS A 68 -12.64 -0.68 17.63
N ALA A 69 -11.86 -0.12 18.52
CA ALA A 69 -12.28 1.00 19.39
C ALA A 69 -12.32 2.34 18.65
N ALA A 70 -11.61 2.50 17.52
CA ALA A 70 -11.53 3.77 16.81
C ALA A 70 -12.82 4.16 16.07
N SER A 71 -13.64 3.17 15.64
CA SER A 71 -14.97 3.40 15.01
C SER A 71 -14.96 4.47 13.92
N CYS A 72 -13.96 4.45 13.02
CA CYS A 72 -13.84 5.43 11.94
C CYS A 72 -15.07 5.39 11.00
N GLN A 73 -15.64 6.54 10.69
CA GLN A 73 -16.88 6.64 9.89
C GLN A 73 -16.77 6.08 8.48
N ILE A 74 -15.56 6.10 7.89
CA ILE A 74 -15.32 5.57 6.54
C ILE A 74 -14.97 4.08 6.52
N CYS A 75 -14.80 3.43 7.69
CA CYS A 75 -14.37 2.04 7.78
C CYS A 75 -15.56 1.10 7.79
N ALA A 76 -15.81 0.41 6.69
CA ALA A 76 -16.84 -0.62 6.61
C ALA A 76 -16.46 -1.93 7.32
N PHE A 77 -15.18 -2.07 7.69
CA PHE A 77 -14.61 -3.30 8.24
C PHE A 77 -14.79 -3.42 9.78
N TYR A 78 -14.75 -2.29 10.51
CA TYR A 78 -14.78 -2.34 11.96
C TYR A 78 -16.10 -2.90 12.52
N ARG A 79 -16.00 -3.59 13.66
CA ARG A 79 -17.11 -4.06 14.47
C ARG A 79 -16.89 -3.69 15.93
N LYS A 80 -18.00 -3.58 16.67
CA LYS A 80 -17.96 -3.56 18.12
C LYS A 80 -17.84 -5.00 18.64
N GLU A 81 -17.31 -5.19 19.84
CA GLU A 81 -17.04 -6.50 20.41
C GLU A 81 -18.28 -7.43 20.45
N ASN A 82 -19.47 -6.85 20.60
CA ASN A 82 -20.73 -7.61 20.70
C ASN A 82 -21.52 -7.70 19.38
N ASP A 83 -20.95 -7.26 18.26
CA ASP A 83 -21.61 -7.41 16.97
C ASP A 83 -21.57 -8.89 16.53
N ASN A 84 -22.64 -9.36 15.87
CA ASN A 84 -22.82 -10.77 15.52
C ASN A 84 -21.70 -11.33 14.61
N ASP A 85 -21.06 -10.48 13.83
CA ASP A 85 -19.99 -10.80 12.89
C ASP A 85 -18.61 -10.29 13.36
N SER A 86 -18.49 -9.95 14.64
CA SER A 86 -17.21 -9.64 15.25
C SER A 86 -16.34 -10.91 15.38
N TYR A 87 -15.04 -10.76 15.16
CA TYR A 87 -14.10 -11.85 15.34
C TYR A 87 -12.71 -11.37 15.80
N THR A 88 -12.00 -12.29 16.42
CA THR A 88 -10.57 -12.21 16.69
C THR A 88 -9.99 -13.60 16.45
N LEU A 89 -8.95 -13.70 15.64
CA LEU A 89 -8.35 -14.97 15.26
C LEU A 89 -7.63 -15.61 16.44
N THR A 90 -7.80 -16.91 16.58
CA THR A 90 -7.00 -17.72 17.52
C THR A 90 -5.59 -17.99 16.94
N PRO A 91 -4.62 -18.40 17.78
CA PRO A 91 -3.29 -18.79 17.31
C PRO A 91 -3.33 -19.84 16.20
N GLU A 92 -4.19 -20.85 16.31
CA GLU A 92 -4.35 -21.93 15.32
C GLU A 92 -4.90 -21.40 13.99
N GLN A 93 -5.82 -20.43 14.05
CA GLN A 93 -6.36 -19.78 12.85
C GLN A 93 -5.32 -18.91 12.15
N ILE A 94 -4.46 -18.26 12.92
CA ILE A 94 -3.34 -17.46 12.41
C ILE A 94 -2.34 -18.39 11.71
N GLU A 95 -1.91 -19.48 12.35
CA GLU A 95 -0.99 -20.47 11.80
C GLU A 95 -1.53 -21.06 10.49
N LYS A 96 -2.81 -21.48 10.48
CA LYS A 96 -3.45 -21.99 9.28
C LYS A 96 -3.42 -21.02 8.12
N ARG A 97 -3.72 -19.73 8.36
CA ARG A 97 -3.71 -18.70 7.32
C ARG A 97 -2.30 -18.40 6.83
N ALA A 98 -1.32 -18.31 7.73
CA ALA A 98 0.08 -18.07 7.38
C ALA A 98 0.64 -19.24 6.55
N SER A 99 0.37 -20.49 6.96
CA SER A 99 0.78 -21.69 6.22
C SER A 99 0.13 -21.76 4.84
N ALA A 100 -1.15 -21.39 4.71
CA ALA A 100 -1.82 -21.32 3.42
C ALA A 100 -1.18 -20.22 2.52
N ALA A 101 -0.88 -19.06 3.05
CA ALA A 101 -0.20 -18.00 2.32
C ALA A 101 1.17 -18.47 1.79
N LYS A 102 1.96 -19.11 2.64
CA LYS A 102 3.26 -19.70 2.27
C LYS A 102 3.12 -20.74 1.16
N SER A 103 2.16 -21.63 1.25
CA SER A 103 1.92 -22.68 0.23
C SER A 103 1.47 -22.13 -1.11
N MET A 104 0.85 -20.93 -1.14
CA MET A 104 0.49 -20.19 -2.35
C MET A 104 1.63 -19.34 -2.91
N GLY A 105 2.82 -19.38 -2.30
CA GLY A 105 3.99 -18.62 -2.75
C GLY A 105 3.98 -17.14 -2.35
N ALA A 106 3.25 -16.77 -1.30
CA ALA A 106 3.32 -15.42 -0.76
C ALA A 106 4.74 -15.13 -0.24
N THR A 107 5.28 -13.97 -0.59
CA THR A 107 6.59 -13.50 -0.15
C THR A 107 6.50 -12.69 1.14
N GLU A 108 5.30 -12.21 1.46
CA GLU A 108 5.02 -11.47 2.69
C GLU A 108 3.58 -11.69 3.18
N VAL A 109 3.38 -11.48 4.47
CA VAL A 109 2.05 -11.42 5.10
C VAL A 109 1.81 -10.01 5.60
N HIS A 110 0.78 -9.36 5.05
CA HIS A 110 0.31 -8.04 5.48
C HIS A 110 -0.65 -8.20 6.65
N ILE A 111 -0.23 -7.82 7.85
CA ILE A 111 -1.01 -7.95 9.07
C ILE A 111 -1.76 -6.66 9.31
N VAL A 112 -3.09 -6.72 9.24
CA VAL A 112 -3.98 -5.57 9.43
C VAL A 112 -5.13 -5.98 10.34
N GLY A 113 -5.63 -5.07 11.17
CA GLY A 113 -6.77 -5.34 12.02
C GLY A 113 -7.28 -4.12 12.76
N GLY A 114 -8.36 -4.30 13.50
CA GLY A 114 -8.91 -3.27 14.36
C GLY A 114 -8.03 -3.01 15.60
N PHE A 115 -8.15 -1.84 16.18
CA PHE A 115 -7.62 -1.53 17.52
C PHE A 115 -8.49 -2.20 18.57
N HIS A 116 -8.21 -3.46 18.85
CA HIS A 116 -8.96 -4.25 19.80
C HIS A 116 -8.64 -3.79 21.24
N PRO A 117 -9.65 -3.38 22.03
CA PRO A 117 -9.40 -2.75 23.34
C PRO A 117 -8.84 -3.69 24.41
N LYS A 118 -8.93 -5.01 24.20
CA LYS A 118 -8.58 -6.01 25.24
C LYS A 118 -7.41 -6.92 24.85
N LEU A 119 -6.89 -6.87 23.62
CA LEU A 119 -5.74 -7.69 23.25
C LEU A 119 -4.48 -7.17 23.92
N SER A 120 -3.78 -8.06 24.61
CA SER A 120 -2.49 -7.76 25.23
C SER A 120 -1.34 -7.79 24.24
N LEU A 121 -0.19 -7.26 24.61
CA LEU A 121 1.03 -7.35 23.83
C LEU A 121 1.43 -8.81 23.53
N ASP A 122 1.20 -9.72 24.49
CA ASP A 122 1.49 -11.14 24.32
C ASP A 122 0.77 -11.78 23.13
N TYR A 123 -0.47 -11.33 22.84
CA TYR A 123 -1.19 -11.78 21.65
C TYR A 123 -0.43 -11.41 20.37
N TYR A 124 0.03 -10.16 20.26
CA TYR A 124 0.78 -9.68 19.09
C TYR A 124 2.13 -10.35 18.97
N GLU A 125 2.84 -10.55 20.09
CA GLU A 125 4.11 -11.28 20.09
C GLU A 125 3.92 -12.73 19.64
N SER A 126 2.89 -13.39 20.13
CA SER A 126 2.55 -14.77 19.77
C SER A 126 2.22 -14.88 18.28
N MET A 127 1.41 -13.95 17.75
CA MET A 127 1.09 -13.86 16.34
C MET A 127 2.35 -13.75 15.48
N MET A 128 3.29 -12.85 15.84
CA MET A 128 4.55 -12.68 15.13
C MET A 128 5.44 -13.93 15.18
N LYS A 129 5.46 -14.65 16.31
CA LYS A 129 6.22 -15.90 16.46
C LYS A 129 5.65 -17.02 15.59
N ILE A 130 4.32 -17.07 15.44
CA ILE A 130 3.63 -18.06 14.62
C ILE A 130 3.87 -17.83 13.13
N ILE A 131 3.88 -16.58 12.68
CA ILE A 131 3.99 -16.24 11.26
C ILE A 131 5.44 -16.35 10.76
N LYS A 132 6.43 -16.14 11.62
CA LYS A 132 7.87 -16.21 11.28
C LYS A 132 8.32 -17.62 10.95
#